data_ed80439de734894a72928cf46db5667f
#
_entry.id   ed80439de734894a72928cf46db5667f
#
_cell.length_a   1.000
_cell.length_b   1.000
_cell.length_c   1.000
_cell.angle_alpha   90.00
_cell.angle_beta   90.00
_cell.angle_gamma   90.00
#
_symmetry.space_group_name_H-M   'P 1'
#
loop_
_entity.id
_entity.type
_entity.pdbx_description
1 polymer ?
#
loop_
_entity_poly.entity_id
_entity_poly.type
_entity_poly.pdbx_seq_one_letter_code
_entity_poly.pdbx_strand_id
1 'polypeptide(L)'
;DINCFHEIDSIINLSGASIFRIWTKKNKELILKSRVQSLNFLREQLIENGVKIQSIVSASGIGAYPSSDEKEFYETESDRSNYFLADVIKEWEKATSSFEIIAERVSIVRIGLVLSSMGGVLKQTMQPMSFGFGVYFGSGRQWQSWIHINDISQIFIHIIKNRLSGIYNGVAPNPITNYEFTKIISRVRKFVLFIIPVPRLFFRLIFGEMHIILFKSQRVSSKKIEQSGFNFKFPNFRSTIENILS
;
A
#
# COMPACT_ATOMS: atom_id res chain seq x y z
N ASP A 1 -0.87 -28.82 1.14
CA ASP A 1 -1.88 -29.73 1.63
C ASP A 1 -3.26 -29.21 1.24
N ILE A 2 -3.94 -29.92 0.33
CA ILE A 2 -5.26 -29.52 -0.23
C ILE A 2 -6.36 -29.63 0.83
N ASN A 3 -6.18 -30.46 1.83
CA ASN A 3 -7.16 -30.67 2.90
C ASN A 3 -7.44 -29.39 3.71
N CYS A 4 -6.50 -28.45 3.75
CA CYS A 4 -6.71 -27.17 4.45
C CYS A 4 -7.79 -26.27 3.81
N PHE A 5 -8.18 -26.52 2.55
CA PHE A 5 -9.18 -25.69 1.87
C PHE A 5 -10.64 -26.02 2.28
N HIS A 6 -10.90 -27.21 2.82
CA HIS A 6 -12.28 -27.63 3.17
C HIS A 6 -12.83 -26.93 4.41
N GLU A 7 -11.97 -26.31 5.23
CA GLU A 7 -12.36 -25.66 6.48
C GLU A 7 -12.25 -24.12 6.44
N ILE A 8 -11.94 -23.52 5.26
CA ILE A 8 -11.77 -22.08 5.17
C ILE A 8 -13.05 -21.40 4.64
N ASP A 9 -13.45 -20.34 5.34
CA ASP A 9 -14.54 -19.46 4.93
C ASP A 9 -14.03 -18.24 4.17
N SER A 10 -12.85 -17.74 4.51
CA SER A 10 -12.35 -16.46 4.01
C SER A 10 -10.85 -16.49 3.77
N ILE A 11 -10.42 -15.76 2.74
CA ILE A 11 -9.01 -15.65 2.36
C ILE A 11 -8.56 -14.20 2.44
N ILE A 12 -7.43 -13.94 3.11
CA ILE A 12 -6.70 -12.68 3.01
C ILE A 12 -5.46 -12.90 2.15
N ASN A 13 -5.41 -12.27 0.99
CA ASN A 13 -4.26 -12.35 0.09
C ASN A 13 -3.34 -11.15 0.23
N LEU A 14 -2.15 -11.38 0.76
CA LEU A 14 -1.07 -10.39 0.90
C LEU A 14 0.16 -10.75 0.07
N SER A 15 0.06 -11.76 -0.80
CA SER A 15 1.19 -12.27 -1.55
C SER A 15 1.70 -11.27 -2.58
N GLY A 16 3.03 -11.15 -2.66
CA GLY A 16 3.67 -10.28 -3.63
C GLY A 16 5.15 -10.04 -3.32
N ALA A 17 6.00 -10.14 -4.35
CA ALA A 17 7.40 -9.76 -4.24
C ALA A 17 7.54 -8.26 -3.94
N SER A 18 8.58 -7.88 -3.17
CA SER A 18 8.86 -6.48 -2.86
C SER A 18 9.00 -5.64 -4.12
N ILE A 19 8.34 -4.48 -4.13
CA ILE A 19 8.46 -3.48 -5.20
C ILE A 19 9.72 -2.61 -5.03
N PHE A 20 10.33 -2.60 -3.84
CA PHE A 20 11.55 -1.86 -3.52
C PHE A 20 12.79 -2.62 -3.98
N ARG A 21 12.93 -2.78 -5.30
CA ARG A 21 14.10 -3.31 -6.00
C ARG A 21 14.22 -2.64 -7.35
N ILE A 22 15.43 -2.50 -7.89
CA ILE A 22 15.64 -1.89 -9.21
C ILE A 22 14.76 -2.62 -10.24
N TRP A 23 13.98 -1.88 -11.02
CA TRP A 23 13.00 -2.43 -11.98
C TRP A 23 13.66 -2.89 -13.29
N THR A 24 14.54 -3.87 -13.18
CA THR A 24 15.01 -4.64 -14.36
C THR A 24 13.86 -5.45 -14.95
N LYS A 25 14.00 -5.91 -16.20
CA LYS A 25 13.00 -6.78 -16.85
C LYS A 25 12.63 -7.98 -15.97
N LYS A 26 13.63 -8.68 -15.40
CA LYS A 26 13.46 -9.81 -14.49
C LYS A 26 12.68 -9.43 -13.22
N ASN A 27 13.00 -8.29 -12.59
CA ASN A 27 12.33 -7.86 -11.38
C ASN A 27 10.90 -7.38 -11.65
N LYS A 28 10.65 -6.71 -12.78
CA LYS A 28 9.30 -6.34 -13.21
C LYS A 28 8.43 -7.57 -13.41
N GLU A 29 8.95 -8.58 -14.09
CA GLU A 29 8.25 -9.85 -14.29
C GLU A 29 7.97 -10.56 -12.97
N LEU A 30 8.92 -10.63 -12.06
CA LEU A 30 8.74 -11.20 -10.72
C LEU A 30 7.67 -10.45 -9.92
N ILE A 31 7.67 -9.10 -9.95
CA ILE A 31 6.67 -8.28 -9.26
C ILE A 31 5.26 -8.57 -9.76
N LEU A 32 5.08 -8.68 -11.08
CA LEU A 32 3.80 -8.99 -11.70
C LEU A 32 3.37 -10.44 -11.40
N LYS A 33 4.22 -11.41 -11.72
CA LYS A 33 3.91 -12.84 -11.57
C LYS A 33 3.61 -13.24 -10.14
N SER A 34 4.36 -12.72 -9.17
CA SER A 34 4.13 -13.04 -7.74
C SER A 34 2.76 -12.60 -7.22
N ARG A 35 2.03 -11.77 -7.93
CA ARG A 35 0.69 -11.31 -7.58
C ARG A 35 -0.38 -12.01 -8.41
N VAL A 36 -0.22 -11.97 -9.73
CA VAL A 36 -1.23 -12.50 -10.66
C VAL A 36 -1.23 -14.03 -10.69
N GLN A 37 -0.05 -14.65 -10.81
CA GLN A 37 0.01 -16.11 -10.90
C GLN A 37 -0.35 -16.80 -9.59
N SER A 38 0.01 -16.22 -8.43
CA SER A 38 -0.37 -16.80 -7.13
C SER A 38 -1.90 -16.80 -6.93
N LEU A 39 -2.58 -15.71 -7.35
CA LEU A 39 -4.05 -15.65 -7.29
C LEU A 39 -4.70 -16.61 -8.28
N ASN A 40 -4.23 -16.64 -9.52
CA ASN A 40 -4.78 -17.55 -10.53
C ASN A 40 -4.61 -19.02 -10.08
N PHE A 41 -3.42 -19.39 -9.62
CA PHE A 41 -3.17 -20.72 -9.09
C PHE A 41 -4.09 -21.07 -7.91
N LEU A 42 -4.22 -20.15 -6.95
CA LEU A 42 -5.13 -20.35 -5.80
C LEU A 42 -6.57 -20.55 -6.26
N ARG A 43 -7.06 -19.72 -7.18
CA ARG A 43 -8.42 -19.84 -7.72
C ARG A 43 -8.63 -21.18 -8.45
N GLU A 44 -7.66 -21.57 -9.29
CA GLU A 44 -7.71 -22.86 -10.02
C GLU A 44 -7.78 -24.04 -9.05
N GLN A 45 -6.95 -24.03 -8.00
CA GLN A 45 -6.97 -25.08 -6.99
C GLN A 45 -8.30 -25.13 -6.22
N LEU A 46 -8.91 -24.01 -5.90
CA LEU A 46 -10.23 -23.98 -5.27
C LEU A 46 -11.31 -24.54 -6.19
N ILE A 47 -11.30 -24.19 -7.48
CA ILE A 47 -12.26 -24.69 -8.47
C ILE A 47 -12.10 -26.21 -8.68
N GLU A 48 -10.88 -26.69 -8.88
CA GLU A 48 -10.59 -28.12 -9.10
C GLU A 48 -11.04 -28.99 -7.92
N ASN A 49 -11.03 -28.45 -6.71
CA ASN A 49 -11.46 -29.14 -5.52
C ASN A 49 -12.93 -28.84 -5.12
N GLY A 50 -13.68 -28.13 -5.95
CA GLY A 50 -15.09 -27.81 -5.69
C GLY A 50 -15.33 -26.89 -4.49
N VAL A 51 -14.32 -26.14 -4.05
CA VAL A 51 -14.38 -25.28 -2.87
C VAL A 51 -14.95 -23.91 -3.23
N LYS A 52 -15.98 -23.50 -2.51
CA LYS A 52 -16.51 -22.14 -2.52
C LYS A 52 -16.18 -21.46 -1.20
N ILE A 53 -15.88 -20.16 -1.25
CA ILE A 53 -15.54 -19.37 -0.07
C ILE A 53 -16.53 -18.24 0.13
N GLN A 54 -16.70 -17.79 1.38
CA GLN A 54 -17.57 -16.65 1.67
C GLN A 54 -16.94 -15.33 1.23
N SER A 55 -15.62 -15.18 1.37
CA SER A 55 -14.96 -13.95 0.96
C SER A 55 -13.49 -14.12 0.61
N ILE A 56 -13.01 -13.27 -0.29
CA ILE A 56 -11.60 -12.99 -0.48
C ILE A 56 -11.35 -11.49 -0.31
N VAL A 57 -10.35 -11.12 0.48
CA VAL A 57 -9.88 -9.74 0.62
C VAL A 57 -8.42 -9.69 0.16
N SER A 58 -8.15 -9.05 -0.97
CA SER A 58 -6.80 -8.96 -1.53
C SER A 58 -6.21 -7.58 -1.33
N ALA A 59 -4.93 -7.55 -0.98
CA ALA A 59 -4.14 -6.34 -1.07
C ALA A 59 -4.04 -5.84 -2.53
N SER A 60 -3.93 -4.53 -2.66
CA SER A 60 -3.59 -3.78 -3.86
C SER A 60 -2.79 -2.54 -3.42
N GLY A 61 -2.67 -1.51 -4.25
CA GLY A 61 -1.93 -0.31 -3.88
C GLY A 61 -2.54 0.98 -4.42
N ILE A 62 -2.34 2.07 -3.68
CA ILE A 62 -2.77 3.41 -4.12
C ILE A 62 -2.06 3.87 -5.41
N GLY A 63 -0.98 3.18 -5.83
CA GLY A 63 -0.33 3.40 -7.12
C GLY A 63 -1.25 3.24 -8.34
N ALA A 64 -2.47 2.71 -8.18
CA ALA A 64 -3.51 2.73 -9.19
C ALA A 64 -3.90 4.17 -9.58
N TYR A 65 -3.87 5.11 -8.63
CA TYR A 65 -4.28 6.49 -8.84
C TYR A 65 -3.23 7.31 -9.60
N PRO A 66 -3.65 8.32 -10.38
CA PRO A 66 -2.73 9.29 -10.96
C PRO A 66 -1.95 10.07 -9.90
N SER A 67 -1.04 10.94 -10.33
CA SER A 67 -0.35 11.87 -9.45
C SER A 67 -0.97 13.24 -9.56
N SER A 68 -1.33 13.86 -8.43
CA SER A 68 -1.82 15.24 -8.36
C SER A 68 -1.46 15.85 -7.01
N ASP A 69 -1.01 17.09 -7.01
CA ASP A 69 -0.78 17.86 -5.79
C ASP A 69 -2.08 18.48 -5.24
N GLU A 70 -3.14 18.56 -6.06
CA GLU A 70 -4.38 19.25 -5.73
C GLU A 70 -5.55 18.29 -5.49
N LYS A 71 -5.67 17.24 -6.34
CA LYS A 71 -6.80 16.30 -6.31
C LYS A 71 -6.71 15.32 -5.16
N GLU A 72 -7.83 15.10 -4.47
CA GLU A 72 -8.03 13.98 -3.57
C GLU A 72 -8.67 12.80 -4.33
N PHE A 73 -8.15 11.59 -4.14
CA PHE A 73 -8.59 10.39 -4.84
C PHE A 73 -9.49 9.52 -3.99
N TYR A 74 -10.56 9.05 -4.60
CA TYR A 74 -11.56 8.15 -4.02
C TYR A 74 -11.59 6.82 -4.78
N GLU A 75 -12.24 5.81 -4.22
CA GLU A 75 -12.34 4.47 -4.84
C GLU A 75 -13.08 4.46 -6.17
N THR A 76 -13.94 5.46 -6.41
CA THR A 76 -14.70 5.66 -7.65
C THR A 76 -13.88 6.28 -8.79
N GLU A 77 -12.61 6.64 -8.53
CA GLU A 77 -11.75 7.25 -9.54
C GLU A 77 -11.52 6.28 -10.72
N SER A 78 -11.91 6.73 -11.91
CA SER A 78 -11.76 5.99 -13.18
C SER A 78 -10.37 6.19 -13.81
N ASP A 79 -9.77 7.36 -13.61
CA ASP A 79 -8.47 7.68 -14.16
C ASP A 79 -7.38 6.80 -13.55
N ARG A 80 -6.53 6.23 -14.39
CA ARG A 80 -5.43 5.38 -13.96
C ARG A 80 -4.09 6.04 -14.25
N SER A 81 -3.15 5.74 -13.40
CA SER A 81 -1.77 6.12 -13.63
C SER A 81 -1.19 5.36 -14.82
N ASN A 82 -0.27 5.98 -15.56
CA ASN A 82 0.40 5.36 -16.71
C ASN A 82 1.89 5.12 -16.37
N TYR A 83 2.18 4.02 -15.69
CA TYR A 83 3.53 3.54 -15.41
C TYR A 83 3.47 2.08 -14.95
N PHE A 84 4.64 1.40 -14.97
CA PHE A 84 4.76 -0.04 -14.72
C PHE A 84 3.95 -0.55 -13.51
N LEU A 85 4.05 0.12 -12.35
CA LEU A 85 3.35 -0.38 -11.16
C LEU A 85 1.82 -0.23 -11.25
N ALA A 86 1.33 0.77 -12.00
CA ALA A 86 -0.11 0.89 -12.26
C ALA A 86 -0.64 -0.26 -13.13
N ASP A 87 0.17 -0.70 -14.12
CA ASP A 87 -0.18 -1.88 -14.94
C ASP A 87 -0.18 -3.15 -14.08
N VAL A 88 0.80 -3.31 -13.19
CA VAL A 88 0.82 -4.42 -12.22
C VAL A 88 -0.43 -4.42 -11.36
N ILE A 89 -0.83 -3.25 -10.82
CA ILE A 89 -2.02 -3.13 -9.97
C ILE A 89 -3.29 -3.48 -10.75
N LYS A 90 -3.40 -3.01 -11.98
CA LYS A 90 -4.55 -3.33 -12.87
C LYS A 90 -4.71 -4.85 -13.05
N GLU A 91 -3.64 -5.54 -13.39
CA GLU A 91 -3.67 -6.99 -13.57
C GLU A 91 -3.91 -7.73 -12.24
N TRP A 92 -3.38 -7.22 -11.14
CA TRP A 92 -3.61 -7.77 -9.81
C TRP A 92 -5.07 -7.63 -9.38
N GLU A 93 -5.67 -6.44 -9.52
CA GLU A 93 -7.10 -6.20 -9.22
C GLU A 93 -8.00 -7.08 -10.12
N LYS A 94 -7.66 -7.23 -11.41
CA LYS A 94 -8.37 -8.12 -12.34
C LYS A 94 -8.31 -9.59 -11.89
N ALA A 95 -7.12 -10.07 -11.50
CA ALA A 95 -6.96 -11.43 -10.97
C ALA A 95 -7.74 -11.65 -9.66
N THR A 96 -7.83 -10.62 -8.81
CA THR A 96 -8.66 -10.69 -7.60
C THR A 96 -10.14 -10.75 -7.94
N SER A 97 -10.64 -9.90 -8.85
CA SER A 97 -12.04 -9.88 -9.26
C SER A 97 -12.51 -11.19 -9.90
N SER A 98 -11.59 -11.97 -10.50
CA SER A 98 -11.96 -13.28 -11.06
C SER A 98 -12.39 -14.32 -10.04
N PHE A 99 -12.26 -14.05 -8.73
CA PHE A 99 -12.80 -14.92 -7.67
C PHE A 99 -14.33 -14.81 -7.50
N GLU A 100 -15.00 -13.86 -8.14
CA GLU A 100 -16.47 -13.72 -8.10
C GLU A 100 -17.22 -14.99 -8.52
N ILE A 101 -16.56 -15.90 -9.26
CA ILE A 101 -17.14 -17.20 -9.64
C ILE A 101 -17.20 -18.23 -8.50
N ILE A 102 -16.40 -18.05 -7.44
CA ILE A 102 -16.25 -19.00 -6.33
C ILE A 102 -16.37 -18.34 -4.95
N ALA A 103 -16.37 -17.03 -4.88
CA ALA A 103 -16.49 -16.26 -3.64
C ALA A 103 -17.79 -15.45 -3.65
N GLU A 104 -18.54 -15.46 -2.53
CA GLU A 104 -19.73 -14.62 -2.39
C GLU A 104 -19.38 -13.13 -2.38
N ARG A 105 -18.22 -12.78 -1.82
CA ARG A 105 -17.73 -11.41 -1.68
C ARG A 105 -16.27 -11.31 -2.07
N VAL A 106 -15.97 -10.36 -2.93
CA VAL A 106 -14.62 -10.02 -3.34
C VAL A 106 -14.31 -8.57 -2.91
N SER A 107 -13.22 -8.40 -2.17
CA SER A 107 -12.78 -7.09 -1.72
C SER A 107 -11.31 -6.83 -2.06
N ILE A 108 -11.02 -5.58 -2.39
CA ILE A 108 -9.69 -5.10 -2.76
C ILE A 108 -9.33 -3.93 -1.85
N VAL A 109 -8.16 -4.00 -1.22
CA VAL A 109 -7.66 -2.91 -0.37
C VAL A 109 -6.47 -2.24 -1.05
N ARG A 110 -6.66 -1.00 -1.53
CA ARG A 110 -5.59 -0.16 -2.08
C ARG A 110 -4.80 0.46 -0.95
N ILE A 111 -3.65 -0.11 -0.65
CA ILE A 111 -2.84 0.21 0.52
C ILE A 111 -1.90 1.38 0.22
N GLY A 112 -1.83 2.36 1.14
CA GLY A 112 -0.84 3.44 1.14
C GLY A 112 0.52 3.02 1.70
N LEU A 113 1.28 3.99 2.20
CA LEU A 113 2.57 3.74 2.84
C LEU A 113 2.36 3.12 4.22
N VAL A 114 2.64 1.85 4.37
CA VAL A 114 2.54 1.17 5.67
C VAL A 114 3.71 1.55 6.56
N LEU A 115 3.39 2.01 7.77
CA LEU A 115 4.35 2.40 8.80
C LEU A 115 4.49 1.30 9.85
N SER A 116 5.73 0.85 10.06
CA SER A 116 6.10 -0.19 11.02
C SER A 116 7.54 -0.01 11.48
N SER A 117 7.86 -0.39 12.72
CA SER A 117 9.23 -0.47 13.24
C SER A 117 10.04 -1.59 12.57
N MET A 118 9.37 -2.64 12.09
CA MET A 118 10.02 -3.84 11.55
C MET A 118 10.59 -3.65 10.13
N GLY A 119 10.22 -2.60 9.40
CA GLY A 119 10.70 -2.42 8.04
C GLY A 119 9.93 -1.38 7.23
N GLY A 120 9.98 -1.52 5.90
CA GLY A 120 9.26 -0.65 4.97
C GLY A 120 9.85 0.76 4.84
N VAL A 121 9.00 1.70 4.43
CA VAL A 121 9.40 3.08 4.12
C VAL A 121 9.98 3.81 5.33
N LEU A 122 9.46 3.57 6.53
CA LEU A 122 9.92 4.24 7.74
C LEU A 122 11.40 3.91 8.03
N LYS A 123 11.77 2.63 7.98
CA LYS A 123 13.16 2.19 8.17
C LYS A 123 14.10 2.84 7.15
N GLN A 124 13.71 2.91 5.88
CA GLN A 124 14.51 3.54 4.84
C GLN A 124 14.66 5.06 5.05
N THR A 125 13.58 5.74 5.46
CA THR A 125 13.62 7.18 5.77
C THR A 125 14.53 7.48 6.97
N MET A 126 14.61 6.57 7.93
CA MET A 126 15.43 6.74 9.12
C MET A 126 16.94 6.47 8.90
N GLN A 127 17.33 5.79 7.83
CA GLN A 127 18.75 5.50 7.57
C GLN A 127 19.62 6.75 7.49
N PRO A 128 19.33 7.77 6.65
CA PRO A 128 20.12 9.01 6.64
C PRO A 128 20.01 9.80 7.95
N MET A 129 18.91 9.65 8.70
CA MET A 129 18.73 10.31 9.99
C MET A 129 19.72 9.81 11.05
N SER A 130 20.22 8.58 10.94
CA SER A 130 21.27 8.06 11.83
C SER A 130 22.60 8.80 11.66
N PHE A 131 22.78 9.53 10.56
CA PHE A 131 23.92 10.41 10.30
C PHE A 131 23.59 11.90 10.51
N GLY A 132 22.45 12.22 11.14
CA GLY A 132 22.02 13.59 11.41
C GLY A 132 21.25 14.28 10.27
N PHE A 133 20.91 13.59 9.17
CA PHE A 133 20.26 14.18 8.01
C PHE A 133 18.85 13.65 7.79
N GLY A 134 17.84 14.52 7.87
CA GLY A 134 16.51 14.26 7.34
C GLY A 134 16.48 14.56 5.83
N VAL A 135 15.98 13.61 5.04
CA VAL A 135 15.95 13.76 3.57
C VAL A 135 14.51 13.82 3.09
N TYR A 136 14.20 14.83 2.27
CA TYR A 136 12.94 14.88 1.52
C TYR A 136 13.20 14.96 0.01
N PHE A 137 12.20 14.59 -0.80
CA PHE A 137 12.38 14.36 -2.23
C PHE A 137 11.91 15.57 -3.03
N GLY A 138 12.80 16.16 -3.83
CA GLY A 138 12.51 17.30 -4.69
C GLY A 138 11.97 18.49 -3.92
N SER A 139 10.75 18.95 -4.22
CA SER A 139 10.09 20.06 -3.51
C SER A 139 9.49 19.66 -2.16
N GLY A 140 9.34 18.36 -1.91
CA GLY A 140 8.69 17.85 -0.70
C GLY A 140 7.18 18.08 -0.62
N ARG A 141 6.55 18.65 -1.67
CA ARG A 141 5.11 18.97 -1.68
C ARG A 141 4.21 17.77 -1.97
N GLN A 142 4.77 16.69 -2.54
CA GLN A 142 4.00 15.51 -2.90
C GLN A 142 3.31 14.89 -1.67
N TRP A 143 2.02 14.64 -1.81
CA TRP A 143 1.18 13.99 -0.81
C TRP A 143 1.54 12.53 -0.63
N GLN A 144 1.61 12.11 0.61
CA GLN A 144 1.84 10.73 1.03
C GLN A 144 0.68 10.27 1.89
N SER A 145 -0.10 9.36 1.35
CA SER A 145 -1.13 8.65 2.11
C SER A 145 -0.50 7.43 2.78
N TRP A 146 -0.55 7.42 4.09
CA TRP A 146 0.10 6.46 4.98
C TRP A 146 -0.91 5.71 5.83
N ILE A 147 -0.51 4.62 6.47
CA ILE A 147 -1.31 3.90 7.45
C ILE A 147 -0.42 3.17 8.43
N HIS A 148 -0.85 3.06 9.69
CA HIS A 148 -0.18 2.22 10.70
C HIS A 148 -0.39 0.74 10.40
N ILE A 149 0.61 -0.11 10.64
CA ILE A 149 0.53 -1.57 10.39
C ILE A 149 -0.65 -2.23 11.10
N ASN A 150 -0.98 -1.82 12.33
CA ASN A 150 -2.12 -2.37 13.05
C ASN A 150 -3.45 -1.96 12.40
N ASP A 151 -3.60 -0.70 11.96
CA ASP A 151 -4.85 -0.24 11.36
C ASP A 151 -5.10 -0.93 10.02
N ILE A 152 -4.06 -1.11 9.18
CA ILE A 152 -4.25 -1.85 7.92
C ILE A 152 -4.63 -3.30 8.19
N SER A 153 -4.03 -3.97 9.17
CA SER A 153 -4.40 -5.33 9.54
C SER A 153 -5.85 -5.41 10.03
N GLN A 154 -6.29 -4.43 10.82
CA GLN A 154 -7.68 -4.36 11.29
C GLN A 154 -8.68 -4.03 10.16
N ILE A 155 -8.28 -3.28 9.13
CA ILE A 155 -9.13 -3.05 7.94
C ILE A 155 -9.45 -4.37 7.24
N PHE A 156 -8.47 -5.26 7.03
CA PHE A 156 -8.73 -6.57 6.42
C PHE A 156 -9.73 -7.40 7.24
N ILE A 157 -9.55 -7.43 8.57
CA ILE A 157 -10.45 -8.14 9.49
C ILE A 157 -11.84 -7.49 9.50
N HIS A 158 -11.92 -6.16 9.51
CA HIS A 158 -13.17 -5.40 9.48
C HIS A 158 -13.99 -5.69 8.23
N ILE A 159 -13.35 -5.74 7.06
CA ILE A 159 -14.00 -6.08 5.78
C ILE A 159 -14.65 -7.47 5.84
N ILE A 160 -13.94 -8.47 6.36
CA ILE A 160 -14.46 -9.83 6.50
C ILE A 160 -15.63 -9.86 7.49
N LYS A 161 -15.44 -9.33 8.70
CA LYS A 161 -16.43 -9.36 9.79
C LYS A 161 -17.73 -8.65 9.43
N ASN A 162 -17.65 -7.54 8.71
CA ASN A 162 -18.81 -6.75 8.30
C ASN A 162 -19.34 -7.13 6.90
N ARG A 163 -18.84 -8.22 6.32
CA ARG A 163 -19.28 -8.76 5.03
C ARG A 163 -19.25 -7.73 3.91
N LEU A 164 -18.22 -6.88 3.90
CA LEU A 164 -18.08 -5.83 2.90
C LEU A 164 -17.54 -6.40 1.58
N SER A 165 -17.84 -5.73 0.47
CA SER A 165 -17.35 -6.06 -0.87
C SER A 165 -16.95 -4.82 -1.66
N GLY A 166 -16.12 -4.99 -2.71
CA GLY A 166 -15.64 -3.93 -3.57
C GLY A 166 -14.30 -3.35 -3.15
N ILE A 167 -13.96 -2.16 -3.64
CA ILE A 167 -12.66 -1.53 -3.44
C ILE A 167 -12.71 -0.60 -2.23
N TYR A 168 -11.67 -0.64 -1.40
CA TYR A 168 -11.45 0.22 -0.23
C TYR A 168 -10.04 0.78 -0.22
N ASN A 169 -9.89 2.02 0.21
CA ASN A 169 -8.57 2.62 0.43
C ASN A 169 -8.07 2.28 1.84
N GLY A 170 -6.93 1.60 1.91
CA GLY A 170 -6.23 1.29 3.15
C GLY A 170 -5.22 2.40 3.49
N VAL A 171 -5.74 3.57 3.87
CA VAL A 171 -4.96 4.76 4.25
C VAL A 171 -5.54 5.42 5.49
N ALA A 172 -4.70 6.07 6.30
CA ALA A 172 -5.16 6.88 7.42
C ALA A 172 -5.83 8.17 6.94
N PRO A 173 -6.75 8.78 7.75
CA PRO A 173 -7.57 9.91 7.30
C PRO A 173 -6.80 11.22 7.05
N ASN A 174 -5.56 11.33 7.55
CA ASN A 174 -4.77 12.55 7.49
C ASN A 174 -3.48 12.34 6.67
N PRO A 175 -3.53 12.39 5.32
CA PRO A 175 -2.33 12.36 4.49
C PRO A 175 -1.46 13.59 4.77
N ILE A 176 -0.15 13.45 4.56
CA ILE A 176 0.81 14.55 4.80
C ILE A 176 1.74 14.70 3.60
N THR A 177 2.41 15.85 3.50
CA THR A 177 3.43 16.07 2.47
C THR A 177 4.72 15.32 2.82
N ASN A 178 5.55 15.03 1.80
CA ASN A 178 6.84 14.36 2.01
C ASN A 178 7.78 15.18 2.91
N TYR A 179 7.74 16.51 2.80
CA TYR A 179 8.51 17.40 3.69
C TYR A 179 8.03 17.26 5.15
N GLU A 180 6.72 17.31 5.40
CA GLU A 180 6.14 17.14 6.74
C GLU A 180 6.43 15.74 7.31
N PHE A 181 6.35 14.70 6.48
CA PHE A 181 6.73 13.34 6.83
C PHE A 181 8.14 13.29 7.43
N THR A 182 9.12 13.81 6.67
CA THR A 182 10.52 13.88 7.12
C THR A 182 10.68 14.73 8.37
N LYS A 183 10.04 15.90 8.41
CA LYS A 183 10.15 16.87 9.51
C LYS A 183 9.60 16.31 10.82
N ILE A 184 8.46 15.61 10.80
CA ILE A 184 7.86 15.02 12.00
C ILE A 184 8.74 13.90 12.54
N ILE A 185 9.21 12.98 11.67
CA ILE A 185 10.10 11.89 12.10
C ILE A 185 11.40 12.45 12.69
N SER A 186 11.98 13.47 12.05
CA SER A 186 13.20 14.15 12.53
C SER A 186 13.02 14.72 13.93
N ARG A 187 11.86 15.33 14.21
CA ARG A 187 11.54 15.91 15.53
C ARG A 187 11.36 14.82 16.60
N VAL A 188 10.69 13.72 16.26
CA VAL A 188 10.48 12.61 17.22
C VAL A 188 11.82 11.93 17.56
N ARG A 189 12.70 11.76 16.56
CA ARG A 189 14.03 11.15 16.77
C ARG A 189 15.03 12.03 17.54
N LYS A 190 14.82 13.34 17.60
CA LYS A 190 15.65 14.33 18.33
C LYS A 190 17.15 14.39 17.91
N PHE A 191 17.58 13.59 16.94
CA PHE A 191 18.99 13.46 16.53
C PHE A 191 19.30 14.12 15.18
N VAL A 192 18.27 14.60 14.45
CA VAL A 192 18.43 15.17 13.13
C VAL A 192 18.83 16.64 13.23
N LEU A 193 19.98 16.98 12.67
CA LEU A 193 20.54 18.33 12.65
C LEU A 193 20.06 19.17 11.46
N PHE A 194 19.94 18.53 10.30
CA PHE A 194 19.57 19.19 9.05
C PHE A 194 18.50 18.42 8.29
N ILE A 195 17.58 19.15 7.67
CA ILE A 195 16.58 18.58 6.75
C ILE A 195 16.91 19.14 5.36
N ILE A 196 17.31 18.25 4.44
CA ILE A 196 17.83 18.63 3.13
C ILE A 196 16.98 18.07 1.98
N PRO A 197 16.79 18.85 0.89
CA PRO A 197 16.19 18.36 -0.33
C PRO A 197 17.17 17.49 -1.11
N VAL A 198 16.69 16.37 -1.65
CA VAL A 198 17.45 15.58 -2.61
C VAL A 198 16.81 15.69 -3.98
N PRO A 199 17.52 16.19 -5.00
CA PRO A 199 16.97 16.37 -6.34
C PRO A 199 16.55 15.06 -7.00
N ARG A 200 15.50 15.10 -7.83
CA ARG A 200 14.97 13.94 -8.56
C ARG A 200 16.03 13.23 -9.41
N LEU A 201 16.96 13.98 -9.99
CA LEU A 201 18.04 13.43 -10.82
C LEU A 201 18.90 12.42 -10.06
N PHE A 202 19.22 12.70 -8.80
CA PHE A 202 20.00 11.81 -7.94
C PHE A 202 19.30 10.45 -7.75
N PHE A 203 18.00 10.47 -7.44
CA PHE A 203 17.21 9.23 -7.30
C PHE A 203 17.07 8.47 -8.62
N ARG A 204 16.98 9.18 -9.76
CA ARG A 204 16.94 8.55 -11.09
C ARG A 204 18.23 7.79 -11.40
N LEU A 205 19.38 8.33 -11.02
CA LEU A 205 20.68 7.68 -11.22
C LEU A 205 20.86 6.43 -10.38
N ILE A 206 20.37 6.44 -9.12
CA ILE A 206 20.51 5.31 -8.19
C ILE A 206 19.46 4.24 -8.43
N PHE A 207 18.19 4.62 -8.58
CA PHE A 207 17.05 3.70 -8.59
C PHE A 207 16.45 3.47 -9.98
N GLY A 208 17.02 4.10 -11.04
CA GLY A 208 16.47 4.00 -12.39
C GLY A 208 14.99 4.39 -12.42
N GLU A 209 14.16 3.63 -13.15
CA GLU A 209 12.74 3.90 -13.30
C GLU A 209 11.95 3.87 -11.96
N MET A 210 12.40 3.07 -10.98
CA MET A 210 11.73 2.96 -9.68
C MET A 210 11.65 4.31 -8.93
N HIS A 211 12.54 5.28 -9.24
CA HIS A 211 12.48 6.61 -8.61
C HIS A 211 11.10 7.29 -8.75
N ILE A 212 10.32 6.92 -9.78
CA ILE A 212 9.00 7.53 -10.06
C ILE A 212 8.07 7.41 -8.84
N ILE A 213 8.10 6.29 -8.12
CA ILE A 213 7.22 6.07 -6.95
C ILE A 213 7.48 7.04 -5.80
N LEU A 214 8.72 7.53 -5.66
CA LEU A 214 9.12 8.46 -4.61
C LEU A 214 8.57 9.89 -4.84
N PHE A 215 8.24 10.22 -6.09
CA PHE A 215 7.79 11.54 -6.52
C PHE A 215 6.30 11.59 -6.88
N LYS A 216 5.58 10.46 -6.72
CA LYS A 216 4.12 10.46 -6.89
C LYS A 216 3.47 11.20 -5.73
N SER A 217 2.52 12.05 -6.08
CA SER A 217 1.69 12.81 -5.15
C SER A 217 0.30 12.21 -5.17
N GLN A 218 -0.09 11.57 -4.08
CA GLN A 218 -1.36 10.84 -4.01
C GLN A 218 -2.02 11.12 -2.66
N ARG A 219 -2.93 12.10 -2.67
CA ARG A 219 -3.82 12.38 -1.55
C ARG A 219 -5.05 11.49 -1.69
N VAL A 220 -5.12 10.44 -0.87
CA VAL A 220 -6.15 9.40 -1.00
C VAL A 220 -7.06 9.43 0.22
N SER A 221 -8.37 9.34 -0.03
CA SER A 221 -9.41 9.41 0.99
C SER A 221 -9.64 8.07 1.67
N SER A 222 -9.81 8.08 3.00
CA SER A 222 -10.24 6.92 3.81
C SER A 222 -11.75 6.87 4.05
N LYS A 223 -12.51 7.86 3.56
CA LYS A 223 -13.92 8.06 3.92
C LYS A 223 -14.80 6.84 3.76
N LYS A 224 -14.60 6.05 2.71
CA LYS A 224 -15.42 4.86 2.45
C LYS A 224 -15.27 3.80 3.54
N ILE A 225 -14.05 3.54 4.01
CA ILE A 225 -13.83 2.57 5.10
C ILE A 225 -14.33 3.12 6.46
N GLU A 226 -14.20 4.42 6.70
CA GLU A 226 -14.78 5.07 7.88
C GLU A 226 -16.31 4.99 7.88
N GLN A 227 -16.96 5.26 6.75
CA GLN A 227 -18.42 5.13 6.58
C GLN A 227 -18.92 3.70 6.79
N SER A 228 -18.08 2.69 6.62
CA SER A 228 -18.42 1.31 6.97
C SER A 228 -18.34 0.99 8.46
N GLY A 229 -18.03 1.98 9.30
CA GLY A 229 -17.92 1.86 10.75
C GLY A 229 -16.51 1.52 11.26
N PHE A 230 -15.48 1.60 10.41
CA PHE A 230 -14.10 1.40 10.85
C PHE A 230 -13.59 2.62 11.61
N ASN A 231 -13.00 2.37 12.79
CA ASN A 231 -12.39 3.42 13.61
C ASN A 231 -10.87 3.23 13.67
N PHE A 232 -10.13 4.23 13.17
CA PHE A 232 -8.66 4.22 13.21
C PHE A 232 -8.14 4.36 14.64
N LYS A 233 -7.22 3.49 15.04
CA LYS A 233 -6.48 3.62 16.29
C LYS A 233 -5.37 4.68 16.18
N PHE A 234 -4.81 4.82 14.99
CA PHE A 234 -3.71 5.73 14.69
C PHE A 234 -4.05 6.72 13.56
N PRO A 235 -4.98 7.67 13.78
CA PRO A 235 -5.40 8.61 12.73
C PRO A 235 -4.41 9.78 12.53
N ASN A 236 -3.52 10.05 13.48
CA ASN A 236 -2.60 11.18 13.46
C ASN A 236 -1.16 10.70 13.23
N PHE A 237 -0.47 11.28 12.24
CA PHE A 237 0.87 10.86 11.85
C PHE A 237 1.90 11.00 12.98
N ARG A 238 1.89 12.10 13.72
CA ARG A 238 2.85 12.35 14.79
C ARG A 238 2.75 11.31 15.90
N SER A 239 1.55 11.11 16.43
CA SER A 239 1.33 10.11 17.49
C SER A 239 1.61 8.68 17.00
N THR A 240 1.38 8.42 15.72
CA THR A 240 1.75 7.15 15.06
C THR A 240 3.27 6.94 15.10
N ILE A 241 4.06 7.94 14.71
CA ILE A 241 5.53 7.85 14.73
C ILE A 241 6.05 7.74 16.17
N GLU A 242 5.48 8.48 17.10
CA GLU A 242 5.81 8.38 18.54
C GLU A 242 5.57 6.94 19.06
N ASN A 243 4.43 6.34 18.71
CA ASN A 243 4.12 4.94 19.07
C ASN A 243 5.06 3.91 18.44
N ILE A 244 5.44 4.09 17.18
CA ILE A 244 6.30 3.12 16.48
C ILE A 244 7.75 3.20 16.97
N LEU A 245 8.21 4.36 17.42
CA LEU A 245 9.60 4.61 17.82
C LEU A 245 9.81 4.58 19.35
N SER A 246 8.73 4.45 20.12
CA SER A 246 8.80 4.15 21.56
C SER A 246 9.22 2.69 21.81
#